data_7c8b1e08f69cf0fd916ce0a9dd9c8b32
#
_entry.id   7c8b1e08f69cf0fd916ce0a9dd9c8b32
#
_cell.length_a   1.000
_cell.length_b   1.000
_cell.length_c   1.000
_cell.angle_alpha   90.00
_cell.angle_beta   90.00
_cell.angle_gamma   90.00
#
_symmetry.space_group_name_H-M   'P 1'
#
loop_
_entity.id
_entity.type
_entity.pdbx_description
1 polymer ?
#
loop_
_entity_poly.entity_id
_entity_poly.type
_entity_poly.pdbx_seq_one_letter_code
_entity_poly.pdbx_strand_id
1 'polypeptide(L)'
;MKYLLSIVLLALIGFTSPERTITVSAHDWGNVPVQPDLSWAEQVGAQRVPKSDCIHATDFGLKSDTSVLSTRFIQSAIDACHEKGGGTVIIPSGVYRIGALFIKSGVNLHLSKGTTLIASEDIRDYPEFPSRIAGIEMTWPSAVVNIMDAENAALTGEGFI
;
A
#
# COMPACT_ATOMS: atom_id res chain seq x y z
N MET A 1 -13.96 13.27 71.77
CA MET A 1 -14.07 12.29 70.65
C MET A 1 -13.50 12.94 69.47
N LYS A 2 -12.29 12.59 69.09
CA LYS A 2 -11.54 13.18 67.97
C LYS A 2 -11.50 12.15 66.84
N TYR A 3 -12.14 12.44 65.69
CA TYR A 3 -12.05 11.58 64.51
C TYR A 3 -10.84 12.03 63.71
N LEU A 4 -9.87 11.13 63.61
CA LEU A 4 -8.71 11.28 62.73
C LEU A 4 -9.15 10.90 61.31
N LEU A 5 -9.10 11.87 60.39
CA LEU A 5 -9.29 11.64 58.95
C LEU A 5 -7.96 11.17 58.36
N SER A 6 -7.83 9.88 58.03
CA SER A 6 -6.70 9.37 57.30
C SER A 6 -6.91 9.62 55.82
N ILE A 7 -6.14 10.54 55.24
CA ILE A 7 -6.07 10.78 53.81
C ILE A 7 -5.12 9.73 53.21
N VAL A 8 -5.67 8.77 52.49
CA VAL A 8 -4.89 7.83 51.68
C VAL A 8 -4.49 8.52 50.39
N LEU A 9 -3.21 8.88 50.33
CA LEU A 9 -2.61 9.42 49.11
C LEU A 9 -2.32 8.25 48.15
N LEU A 10 -3.17 8.08 47.14
CA LEU A 10 -2.95 7.10 46.08
C LEU A 10 -1.88 7.66 45.12
N ALA A 11 -0.66 7.17 45.23
CA ALA A 11 0.40 7.46 44.29
C ALA A 11 0.09 6.78 42.95
N LEU A 12 -0.27 7.58 41.95
CA LEU A 12 -0.31 7.17 40.55
C LEU A 12 1.12 6.87 40.10
N ILE A 13 1.50 5.60 40.16
CA ILE A 13 2.71 5.13 39.49
C ILE A 13 2.40 5.11 38.00
N GLY A 14 2.82 6.16 37.29
CA GLY A 14 2.81 6.18 35.85
C GLY A 14 3.72 5.07 35.34
N PHE A 15 3.16 4.07 34.68
CA PHE A 15 3.90 3.13 33.87
C PHE A 15 4.41 3.88 32.64
N THR A 16 5.59 4.46 32.75
CA THR A 16 6.36 4.84 31.58
C THR A 16 6.98 3.56 31.05
N SER A 17 6.46 3.06 29.93
CA SER A 17 7.14 2.02 29.16
C SER A 17 8.56 2.50 28.87
N PRO A 18 9.60 1.72 29.18
CA PRO A 18 10.93 2.11 28.75
C PRO A 18 10.95 2.12 27.22
N GLU A 19 11.15 3.30 26.64
CA GLU A 19 11.53 3.38 25.23
C GLU A 19 12.77 2.51 25.08
N ARG A 20 12.63 1.39 24.37
CA ARG A 20 13.78 0.60 23.94
C ARG A 20 14.55 1.45 22.96
N THR A 21 15.45 2.26 23.45
CA THR A 21 16.52 2.81 22.64
C THR A 21 17.33 1.62 22.16
N ILE A 22 17.12 1.20 20.91
CA ILE A 22 18.00 0.24 20.26
C ILE A 22 19.31 1.00 20.03
N THR A 23 20.22 0.87 20.98
CA THR A 23 21.60 1.30 20.78
C THR A 23 22.19 0.30 19.78
N VAL A 24 22.11 0.60 18.49
CA VAL A 24 22.92 -0.08 17.48
C VAL A 24 24.36 0.28 17.87
N SER A 25 25.07 -0.66 18.47
CA SER A 25 26.50 -0.50 18.72
C SER A 25 27.11 -0.23 17.34
N ALA A 26 27.76 0.91 17.19
CA ALA A 26 28.47 1.25 15.98
C ALA A 26 29.58 0.20 15.79
N HIS A 27 29.24 -0.88 15.10
CA HIS A 27 30.27 -1.69 14.45
C HIS A 27 30.88 -0.73 13.45
N ASP A 28 32.17 -0.56 13.56
CA ASP A 28 32.94 0.37 12.72
C ASP A 28 32.77 -0.01 11.24
N TRP A 29 31.76 0.59 10.60
CA TRP A 29 31.52 0.44 9.16
C TRP A 29 32.43 1.34 8.33
N GLY A 30 33.56 1.79 8.94
CA GLY A 30 34.38 2.81 8.32
C GLY A 30 33.62 4.13 8.22
N ASN A 31 34.15 5.11 7.57
CA ASN A 31 33.60 6.47 7.42
C ASN A 31 32.26 6.51 6.66
N VAL A 32 31.22 5.80 7.14
CA VAL A 32 29.88 6.01 6.64
C VAL A 32 29.42 7.37 7.15
N PRO A 33 29.00 8.29 6.27
CA PRO A 33 28.50 9.59 6.70
C PRO A 33 27.40 9.41 7.74
N VAL A 34 27.48 10.11 8.87
CA VAL A 34 26.51 10.03 9.97
C VAL A 34 25.08 10.37 9.51
N GLN A 35 24.97 11.12 8.42
CA GLN A 35 23.74 11.35 7.68
C GLN A 35 24.05 11.23 6.18
N PRO A 36 23.53 10.21 5.50
CA PRO A 36 23.62 10.13 4.05
C PRO A 36 22.93 11.35 3.44
N ASP A 37 23.53 11.94 2.41
CA ASP A 37 22.87 12.94 1.60
C ASP A 37 21.67 12.26 0.89
N LEU A 38 20.46 12.60 1.32
CA LEU A 38 19.23 12.11 0.75
C LEU A 38 18.56 13.10 -0.21
N SER A 39 19.27 14.15 -0.62
CA SER A 39 18.73 15.16 -1.54
C SER A 39 18.20 14.56 -2.85
N TRP A 40 18.78 13.45 -3.29
CA TRP A 40 18.29 12.70 -4.45
C TRP A 40 16.88 12.11 -4.21
N ALA A 41 16.51 11.83 -2.97
CA ALA A 41 15.22 11.22 -2.64
C ALA A 41 14.06 12.21 -2.83
N GLU A 42 14.32 13.50 -2.81
CA GLU A 42 13.32 14.55 -3.09
C GLU A 42 12.78 14.47 -4.53
N GLN A 43 13.51 13.84 -5.42
CA GLN A 43 13.16 13.67 -6.83
C GLN A 43 12.60 12.27 -7.15
N VAL A 44 12.47 11.40 -6.12
CA VAL A 44 11.99 10.02 -6.28
C VAL A 44 10.50 9.95 -5.96
N GLY A 45 9.80 9.04 -6.62
CA GLY A 45 8.37 8.81 -6.46
C GLY A 45 7.50 9.69 -7.35
N ALA A 46 6.21 9.70 -7.10
CA ALA A 46 5.24 10.45 -7.89
C ALA A 46 5.42 11.96 -7.69
N GLN A 47 5.95 12.64 -8.68
CA GLN A 47 6.19 14.10 -8.68
C GLN A 47 4.91 14.91 -8.87
N ARG A 48 3.82 14.27 -9.25
CA ARG A 48 2.51 14.88 -9.47
C ARG A 48 1.45 14.10 -8.75
N VAL A 49 0.55 14.81 -8.09
CA VAL A 49 -0.70 14.20 -7.61
C VAL A 49 -1.53 13.84 -8.83
N PRO A 50 -2.05 12.61 -8.96
CA PRO A 50 -2.96 12.26 -10.02
C PRO A 50 -4.14 13.24 -10.07
N LYS A 51 -4.69 13.47 -11.27
CA LYS A 51 -5.85 14.36 -11.44
C LYS A 51 -6.97 13.96 -10.49
N SER A 52 -7.75 14.94 -10.08
CA SER A 52 -8.89 14.74 -9.15
C SER A 52 -10.07 13.99 -9.76
N ASP A 53 -10.04 13.75 -11.08
CA ASP A 53 -11.10 13.01 -11.76
C ASP A 53 -11.15 11.58 -11.21
N CYS A 54 -12.29 11.22 -10.64
CA CYS A 54 -12.47 9.92 -10.01
C CYS A 54 -13.30 9.01 -10.91
N ILE A 55 -12.87 7.75 -11.01
CA ILE A 55 -13.60 6.65 -11.62
C ILE A 55 -13.92 5.65 -10.52
N HIS A 56 -15.17 5.25 -10.40
CA HIS A 56 -15.55 4.21 -9.46
C HIS A 56 -15.48 2.84 -10.14
N ALA A 57 -14.79 1.89 -9.53
CA ALA A 57 -14.69 0.54 -10.08
C ALA A 57 -16.06 -0.17 -10.12
N THR A 58 -17.02 0.28 -9.33
CA THR A 58 -18.42 -0.17 -9.39
C THR A 58 -19.07 0.12 -10.73
N ASP A 59 -18.68 1.19 -11.44
CA ASP A 59 -19.21 1.55 -12.75
C ASP A 59 -18.81 0.52 -13.83
N PHE A 60 -17.78 -0.29 -13.53
CA PHE A 60 -17.29 -1.39 -14.35
C PHE A 60 -17.80 -2.75 -13.88
N GLY A 61 -18.76 -2.77 -12.94
CA GLY A 61 -19.41 -3.98 -12.47
C GLY A 61 -18.75 -4.64 -11.26
N LEU A 62 -17.81 -3.94 -10.57
CA LEU A 62 -17.23 -4.42 -9.32
C LEU A 62 -18.33 -4.59 -8.26
N LYS A 63 -18.37 -5.77 -7.65
CA LYS A 63 -19.27 -6.12 -6.55
C LYS A 63 -18.47 -6.78 -5.43
N SER A 64 -18.84 -6.51 -4.18
CA SER A 64 -18.26 -7.18 -3.01
C SER A 64 -18.76 -8.62 -2.94
N ASP A 65 -18.08 -9.48 -3.68
CA ASP A 65 -18.37 -10.92 -3.78
C ASP A 65 -17.05 -11.68 -3.98
N THR A 66 -16.67 -12.46 -2.99
CA THR A 66 -15.43 -13.24 -3.03
C THR A 66 -15.53 -14.52 -3.86
N SER A 67 -16.75 -14.94 -4.24
CA SER A 67 -16.95 -16.09 -5.13
C SER A 67 -16.52 -15.79 -6.57
N VAL A 68 -16.51 -14.50 -6.94
CA VAL A 68 -16.15 -14.03 -8.27
C VAL A 68 -14.78 -13.35 -8.24
N LEU A 69 -13.94 -13.65 -9.25
CA LEU A 69 -12.66 -12.96 -9.43
C LEU A 69 -12.92 -11.53 -9.93
N SER A 70 -12.57 -10.55 -9.11
CA SER A 70 -12.84 -9.13 -9.35
C SER A 70 -11.80 -8.42 -10.20
N THR A 71 -10.70 -9.07 -10.53
CA THR A 71 -9.55 -8.51 -11.25
C THR A 71 -9.95 -7.73 -12.49
N ARG A 72 -10.78 -8.32 -13.35
CA ARG A 72 -11.19 -7.72 -14.62
C ARG A 72 -11.92 -6.39 -14.45
N PHE A 73 -12.75 -6.26 -13.42
CA PHE A 73 -13.53 -5.06 -13.20
C PHE A 73 -12.66 -3.90 -12.72
N ILE A 74 -11.72 -4.20 -11.81
CA ILE A 74 -10.76 -3.23 -11.30
C ILE A 74 -9.78 -2.85 -12.43
N GLN A 75 -9.29 -3.82 -13.19
CA GLN A 75 -8.37 -3.56 -14.29
C GLN A 75 -9.03 -2.70 -15.37
N SER A 76 -10.28 -2.97 -15.73
CA SER A 76 -11.02 -2.14 -16.71
C SER A 76 -11.19 -0.70 -16.22
N ALA A 77 -11.39 -0.48 -14.92
CA ALA A 77 -11.44 0.86 -14.36
C ALA A 77 -10.07 1.58 -14.44
N ILE A 78 -8.98 0.85 -14.16
CA ILE A 78 -7.60 1.36 -14.29
C ILE A 78 -7.33 1.74 -15.76
N ASP A 79 -7.67 0.87 -16.69
CA ASP A 79 -7.45 1.07 -18.13
C ASP A 79 -8.21 2.30 -18.64
N ALA A 80 -9.48 2.41 -18.31
CA ALA A 80 -10.31 3.56 -18.68
C ALA A 80 -9.82 4.87 -18.03
N CYS A 81 -9.31 4.81 -16.80
CA CYS A 81 -8.72 5.96 -16.13
C CYS A 81 -7.45 6.43 -16.87
N HIS A 82 -6.58 5.50 -17.22
CA HIS A 82 -5.37 5.78 -18.00
C HIS A 82 -5.67 6.40 -19.35
N GLU A 83 -6.63 5.83 -20.12
CA GLU A 83 -7.05 6.32 -21.43
C GLU A 83 -7.61 7.75 -21.39
N LYS A 84 -8.24 8.15 -20.29
CA LYS A 84 -8.70 9.52 -20.05
C LYS A 84 -7.57 10.49 -19.65
N GLY A 85 -6.33 10.02 -19.58
CA GLY A 85 -5.16 10.82 -19.20
C GLY A 85 -4.86 10.84 -17.71
N GLY A 86 -5.30 9.82 -16.99
CA GLY A 86 -5.04 9.59 -15.58
C GLY A 86 -6.15 10.11 -14.64
N GLY A 87 -6.02 9.78 -13.37
CA GLY A 87 -6.97 10.12 -12.32
C GLY A 87 -6.92 9.14 -11.16
N THR A 88 -7.99 9.11 -10.38
CA THR A 88 -8.12 8.18 -9.24
C THR A 88 -9.20 7.15 -9.51
N VAL A 89 -8.83 5.87 -9.39
CA VAL A 89 -9.77 4.75 -9.42
C VAL A 89 -10.12 4.39 -7.98
N ILE A 90 -11.38 4.52 -7.62
CA ILE A 90 -11.86 4.28 -6.25
C ILE A 90 -12.43 2.87 -6.13
N ILE A 91 -11.87 2.09 -5.21
CA ILE A 91 -12.39 0.81 -4.78
C ILE A 91 -13.16 1.05 -3.47
N PRO A 92 -14.49 0.86 -3.44
CA PRO A 92 -15.28 1.10 -2.25
C PRO A 92 -15.04 0.02 -1.18
N SER A 93 -15.48 0.31 0.04
CA SER A 93 -15.51 -0.67 1.13
C SER A 93 -16.15 -1.99 0.68
N GLY A 94 -15.53 -3.10 1.06
CA GLY A 94 -15.94 -4.45 0.70
C GLY A 94 -14.77 -5.41 0.62
N VAL A 95 -15.09 -6.68 0.37
CA VAL A 95 -14.09 -7.75 0.23
C VAL A 95 -14.11 -8.25 -1.21
N TYR A 96 -12.96 -8.25 -1.86
CA TYR A 96 -12.82 -8.55 -3.29
C TYR A 96 -11.67 -9.55 -3.50
N ARG A 97 -11.96 -10.66 -4.18
CA ARG A 97 -10.91 -11.61 -4.59
C ARG A 97 -10.31 -11.15 -5.91
N ILE A 98 -8.99 -11.03 -5.96
CA ILE A 98 -8.26 -10.54 -7.13
C ILE A 98 -7.07 -11.45 -7.48
N GLY A 99 -6.71 -11.49 -8.74
CA GLY A 99 -5.39 -11.92 -9.23
C GLY A 99 -4.48 -10.70 -9.37
N ALA A 100 -3.67 -10.68 -10.45
CA ALA A 100 -2.76 -9.58 -10.71
C ALA A 100 -3.47 -8.33 -11.22
N LEU A 101 -3.16 -7.18 -10.62
CA LEU A 101 -3.53 -5.85 -11.09
C LEU A 101 -2.30 -5.11 -11.60
N PHE A 102 -2.47 -4.35 -12.68
CA PHE A 102 -1.42 -3.54 -13.30
C PHE A 102 -1.85 -2.07 -13.30
N ILE A 103 -1.24 -1.28 -12.42
CA ILE A 103 -1.50 0.16 -12.35
C ILE A 103 -0.70 0.85 -13.45
N LYS A 104 -1.38 1.67 -14.25
CA LYS A 104 -0.81 2.37 -15.41
C LYS A 104 -0.40 3.80 -15.07
N SER A 105 0.38 4.41 -15.96
CA SER A 105 0.81 5.80 -15.81
C SER A 105 -0.35 6.77 -15.57
N GLY A 106 -0.16 7.67 -14.61
CA GLY A 106 -1.13 8.69 -14.24
C GLY A 106 -2.31 8.19 -13.39
N VAL A 107 -2.33 6.90 -13.01
CA VAL A 107 -3.44 6.31 -12.25
C VAL A 107 -3.08 6.14 -10.78
N ASN A 108 -3.95 6.63 -9.92
CA ASN A 108 -3.96 6.33 -8.49
C ASN A 108 -5.05 5.30 -8.19
N LEU A 109 -4.67 4.09 -7.80
CA LEU A 109 -5.63 3.11 -7.27
C LEU A 109 -5.87 3.39 -5.79
N HIS A 110 -7.07 3.84 -5.45
CA HIS A 110 -7.43 4.22 -4.09
C HIS A 110 -8.35 3.18 -3.44
N LEU A 111 -7.85 2.57 -2.37
CA LEU A 111 -8.61 1.62 -1.55
C LEU A 111 -9.30 2.38 -0.41
N SER A 112 -10.60 2.54 -0.49
CA SER A 112 -11.37 3.19 0.58
C SER A 112 -11.24 2.43 1.90
N LYS A 113 -11.43 3.11 3.01
CA LYS A 113 -11.45 2.48 4.33
C LYS A 113 -12.47 1.33 4.36
N GLY A 114 -12.04 0.16 4.87
CA GLY A 114 -12.86 -1.05 4.90
C GLY A 114 -12.84 -1.85 3.59
N THR A 115 -11.99 -1.49 2.63
CA THR A 115 -11.69 -2.34 1.48
C THR A 115 -10.69 -3.42 1.87
N THR A 116 -10.94 -4.65 1.44
CA THR A 116 -9.98 -5.76 1.55
C THR A 116 -9.86 -6.45 0.19
N LEU A 117 -8.65 -6.50 -0.33
CA LEU A 117 -8.32 -7.26 -1.53
C LEU A 117 -7.70 -8.59 -1.10
N ILE A 118 -8.33 -9.71 -1.47
CA ILE A 118 -7.81 -11.05 -1.19
C ILE A 118 -7.18 -11.60 -2.46
N ALA A 119 -5.91 -11.97 -2.37
CA ALA A 119 -5.20 -12.59 -3.48
C ALA A 119 -5.81 -13.95 -3.85
N SER A 120 -5.93 -14.23 -5.15
CA SER A 120 -6.34 -15.56 -5.63
C SER A 120 -5.25 -16.59 -5.30
N GLU A 121 -5.66 -17.78 -4.90
CA GLU A 121 -4.74 -18.91 -4.68
C GLU A 121 -4.41 -19.64 -6.00
N ASP A 122 -5.07 -19.29 -7.10
CA ASP A 122 -4.82 -19.89 -8.41
C ASP A 122 -3.71 -19.13 -9.13
N ILE A 123 -2.59 -19.78 -9.35
CA ILE A 123 -1.41 -19.19 -10.03
C ILE A 123 -1.75 -18.72 -11.47
N ARG A 124 -2.79 -19.28 -12.10
CA ARG A 124 -3.24 -18.89 -13.44
C ARG A 124 -3.85 -17.49 -13.49
N ASP A 125 -4.20 -16.92 -12.33
CA ASP A 125 -4.70 -15.55 -12.21
C ASP A 125 -3.56 -14.50 -12.20
N TYR A 126 -2.30 -14.97 -12.33
CA TYR A 126 -1.08 -14.16 -12.33
C TYR A 126 -0.30 -14.37 -13.64
N PRO A 127 -0.49 -13.50 -14.64
CA PRO A 127 0.25 -13.59 -15.89
C PRO A 127 1.75 -13.62 -15.67
N GLU A 128 2.43 -14.48 -16.40
CA GLU A 128 3.89 -14.57 -16.40
C GLU A 128 4.49 -13.51 -17.31
N PHE A 129 5.62 -12.97 -16.93
CA PHE A 129 6.41 -12.07 -17.74
C PHE A 129 7.91 -12.27 -17.51
N PRO A 130 8.76 -11.87 -18.50
CA PRO A 130 10.20 -11.90 -18.33
C PRO A 130 10.63 -11.09 -17.12
N SER A 131 11.40 -11.70 -16.24
CA SER A 131 11.84 -11.11 -14.98
C SER A 131 13.27 -11.53 -14.67
N ARG A 132 13.85 -10.94 -13.63
CA ARG A 132 15.17 -11.30 -13.14
C ARG A 132 15.14 -11.56 -11.65
N ILE A 133 15.42 -12.80 -11.26
CA ILE A 133 15.42 -13.21 -9.86
C ILE A 133 16.81 -13.72 -9.48
N ALA A 134 17.37 -13.17 -8.42
CA ALA A 134 18.72 -13.52 -7.94
C ALA A 134 19.79 -13.48 -9.04
N GLY A 135 19.66 -12.55 -10.00
CA GLY A 135 20.59 -12.40 -11.12
C GLY A 135 20.34 -13.33 -12.32
N ILE A 136 19.32 -14.17 -12.27
CA ILE A 136 18.97 -15.12 -13.34
C ILE A 136 17.77 -14.57 -14.11
N GLU A 137 17.90 -14.45 -15.43
CA GLU A 137 16.79 -14.11 -16.34
C GLU A 137 15.84 -15.30 -16.44
N MET A 138 14.57 -15.07 -16.16
CA MET A 138 13.55 -16.11 -16.20
C MET A 138 12.16 -15.54 -16.37
N THR A 139 11.19 -16.36 -16.72
CA THR A 139 9.78 -16.01 -16.70
C THR A 139 9.21 -16.30 -15.31
N TRP A 140 8.48 -15.36 -14.75
CA TRP A 140 7.93 -15.46 -13.41
C TRP A 140 6.51 -14.89 -13.33
N PRO A 141 5.62 -15.47 -12.50
CA PRO A 141 4.29 -14.92 -12.28
C PRO A 141 4.34 -13.49 -11.73
N SER A 142 3.41 -12.66 -12.15
CA SER A 142 3.24 -11.29 -11.66
C SER A 142 2.88 -11.25 -10.17
N ALA A 143 3.15 -10.13 -9.54
CA ALA A 143 2.66 -9.85 -8.19
C ALA A 143 1.15 -9.55 -8.18
N VAL A 144 0.55 -9.47 -6.99
CA VAL A 144 -0.86 -9.07 -6.81
C VAL A 144 -1.11 -7.66 -7.32
N VAL A 145 -0.17 -6.74 -7.08
CA VAL A 145 -0.19 -5.37 -7.63
C VAL A 145 1.15 -5.09 -8.31
N ASN A 146 1.07 -4.66 -9.54
CA ASN A 146 2.23 -4.37 -10.39
C ASN A 146 2.18 -2.92 -10.85
N ILE A 147 3.32 -2.22 -10.77
CA ILE A 147 3.57 -0.92 -11.37
C ILE A 147 4.83 -1.10 -12.20
N MET A 148 4.68 -1.19 -13.51
CA MET A 148 5.78 -1.47 -14.44
C MET A 148 5.79 -0.42 -15.54
N ASP A 149 6.97 0.17 -15.76
CA ASP A 149 7.19 1.20 -16.80
C ASP A 149 6.13 2.31 -16.76
N ALA A 150 5.72 2.71 -15.53
CA ALA A 150 4.65 3.66 -15.31
C ALA A 150 5.14 4.90 -14.58
N GLU A 151 4.71 6.08 -15.05
CA GLU A 151 4.98 7.37 -14.42
C GLU A 151 3.76 7.88 -13.67
N ASN A 152 3.97 8.53 -12.51
CA ASN A 152 2.92 9.10 -11.68
C ASN A 152 1.80 8.09 -11.33
N ALA A 153 2.17 6.83 -11.14
CA ALA A 153 1.28 5.78 -10.67
C ALA A 153 1.33 5.69 -9.14
N ALA A 154 0.20 5.41 -8.51
CA ALA A 154 0.13 5.32 -7.06
C ALA A 154 -0.89 4.26 -6.60
N LEU A 155 -0.65 3.72 -5.41
CA LEU A 155 -1.60 2.94 -4.62
C LEU A 155 -1.77 3.66 -3.29
N THR A 156 -3.00 4.04 -2.95
CA THR A 156 -3.31 4.84 -1.78
C THR A 156 -4.54 4.33 -1.03
N GLY A 157 -4.83 4.91 0.13
CA GLY A 157 -6.04 4.63 0.89
C GLY A 157 -5.77 3.91 2.21
N GLU A 158 -6.86 3.49 2.87
CA GLU A 158 -6.85 2.84 4.18
C GLU A 158 -7.36 1.38 4.10
N GLY A 159 -7.38 0.79 2.91
CA GLY A 159 -7.73 -0.61 2.68
C GLY A 159 -6.56 -1.56 2.97
N PHE A 160 -6.83 -2.87 2.86
CA PHE A 160 -5.87 -3.96 3.04
C PHE A 160 -5.70 -4.77 1.76
N ILE A 161 -4.50 -5.33 1.57
CA ILE A 161 -4.14 -6.29 0.52
C ILE A 161 -3.50 -7.51 1.17
#